data_50f87bbcf42f689d6ccaf02431ff593c
#
_entry.id   50f87bbcf42f689d6ccaf02431ff593c
#
_cell.length_a   1.000
_cell.length_b   1.000
_cell.length_c   1.000
_cell.angle_alpha   90.00
_cell.angle_beta   90.00
_cell.angle_gamma   90.00
#
_symmetry.space_group_name_H-M   'P 1'
#
loop_
_entity.id
_entity.type
_entity.pdbx_description
1 polymer ?
#
loop_
_entity_poly.entity_id
_entity_poly.type
_entity_poly.pdbx_seq_one_letter_code
_entity_poly.pdbx_strand_id
1 'polypeptide(L)'
;MRFVSFFVDGKSVAVPEVLKPPDVSTVPVSFHKLQVLDTPDFSEVYPFSAELQASLSGKLLLFDELPYSIDVIHEHYLNGCLTYEKGIEEAGGSFICKRCGNDKPRLFSSFSCFRCKEKECVYCRKCLVMGRVNQCTPLVRWCGPELEWKQDEVALTWTGELSAAQRKASDELVSRVGGKGELLIWAVCGAGKTEVLFHGIEKALKAGLRVCLATPRTDVVLELLPRLRKVFPGITLAGLYGGIEEKLEGAQLVVSTTHQLYRYRDAFDLVVVDEVDAFPYSYDSSLEYAVLQAKKEDALLVYLSATPGRKMKKRTVAGGLPHVKIPLRFHGYPLPVPQFVWCGNWKKRLKKGRLPSNVMNWVGRQIEMKRQGFLFVPSVSALHQVAALLQAVFPGIEGVHAEDPDRKEKVMKFRNGEISILVTTTILERGVTVPYTDVAVLGAEEDIFTESALVQISGRAGRSKDDPDGEVLFFHYGKTNAMVDAKRHIEGMNREAGL
;
A
#
# COMPACT_ATOMS: atom_id res chain seq x y z
N MET A 1 19.47 24.61 -1.70
CA MET A 1 20.91 24.73 -1.45
C MET A 1 21.58 25.32 -2.69
N ARG A 2 22.74 25.93 -2.53
CA ARG A 2 23.57 26.42 -3.63
C ARG A 2 24.78 25.54 -3.79
N PHE A 3 25.23 25.37 -5.03
CA PHE A 3 26.35 24.51 -5.42
C PHE A 3 27.23 25.26 -6.40
N VAL A 4 28.50 24.88 -6.44
CA VAL A 4 29.40 25.17 -7.54
C VAL A 4 29.67 23.90 -8.32
N SER A 5 29.99 23.98 -9.60
CA SER A 5 30.49 22.86 -10.38
C SER A 5 31.84 23.18 -10.96
N PHE A 6 32.70 22.19 -10.99
CA PHE A 6 33.98 22.25 -11.67
C PHE A 6 34.37 20.85 -12.17
N PHE A 7 35.37 20.80 -13.05
CA PHE A 7 35.80 19.54 -13.64
C PHE A 7 36.88 18.88 -12.77
N VAL A 8 36.66 17.59 -12.47
CA VAL A 8 37.65 16.71 -11.83
C VAL A 8 37.74 15.46 -12.71
N ASP A 9 38.91 15.12 -13.19
CA ASP A 9 39.18 13.97 -14.06
C ASP A 9 38.20 13.85 -15.26
N GLY A 10 37.87 15.00 -15.86
CA GLY A 10 36.97 15.08 -17.01
C GLY A 10 35.46 15.00 -16.69
N LYS A 11 35.07 14.89 -15.42
CA LYS A 11 33.70 14.90 -14.97
C LYS A 11 33.30 16.20 -14.29
N SER A 12 32.06 16.66 -14.51
CA SER A 12 31.48 17.83 -13.86
C SER A 12 30.96 17.46 -12.48
N VAL A 13 31.70 17.85 -11.46
CA VAL A 13 31.39 17.53 -10.05
C VAL A 13 30.63 18.68 -9.41
N ALA A 14 29.56 18.37 -8.67
CA ALA A 14 28.76 19.34 -7.92
C ALA A 14 29.23 19.42 -6.45
N VAL A 15 29.66 20.58 -6.00
CA VAL A 15 30.12 20.80 -4.63
C VAL A 15 29.18 21.77 -3.91
N PRO A 16 28.63 21.42 -2.73
CA PRO A 16 27.88 22.37 -1.90
C PRO A 16 28.66 23.65 -1.62
N GLU A 17 28.00 24.80 -1.67
CA GLU A 17 28.63 26.13 -1.45
C GLU A 17 29.45 26.18 -0.16
N VAL A 18 29.01 25.51 0.90
CA VAL A 18 29.69 25.50 2.20
C VAL A 18 31.01 24.72 2.19
N LEU A 19 31.20 23.83 1.23
CA LEU A 19 32.41 23.02 1.04
C LEU A 19 33.28 23.52 -0.16
N LYS A 20 32.90 24.65 -0.72
CA LYS A 20 33.61 25.23 -1.88
C LYS A 20 35.11 25.50 -1.53
N PRO A 21 36.07 24.93 -2.29
CA PRO A 21 37.48 25.24 -2.13
C PRO A 21 37.76 26.73 -2.29
N PRO A 22 38.70 27.32 -1.52
CA PRO A 22 38.99 28.76 -1.57
C PRO A 22 39.48 29.26 -2.93
N ASP A 23 40.19 28.42 -3.65
CA ASP A 23 40.79 28.68 -4.96
C ASP A 23 39.82 28.62 -6.13
N VAL A 24 38.60 28.11 -5.90
CA VAL A 24 37.56 28.01 -6.93
C VAL A 24 36.83 29.35 -7.06
N SER A 25 36.96 30.03 -8.20
CA SER A 25 36.31 31.33 -8.48
C SER A 25 34.84 31.22 -8.92
N THR A 26 34.34 30.02 -9.21
CA THR A 26 32.98 29.79 -9.70
C THR A 26 31.90 30.32 -8.74
N VAL A 27 30.93 31.06 -9.25
CA VAL A 27 29.80 31.59 -8.45
C VAL A 27 28.83 30.48 -8.12
N PRO A 28 28.44 30.30 -6.83
CA PRO A 28 27.47 29.31 -6.45
C PRO A 28 26.07 29.61 -7.05
N VAL A 29 25.44 28.60 -7.62
CA VAL A 29 24.09 28.67 -8.19
C VAL A 29 23.14 27.69 -7.50
N SER A 30 21.85 27.86 -7.68
CA SER A 30 20.86 26.89 -7.21
C SER A 30 21.06 25.54 -7.92
N PHE A 31 20.90 24.44 -7.21
CA PHE A 31 21.21 23.09 -7.70
C PHE A 31 20.58 22.75 -9.06
N HIS A 32 19.32 23.16 -9.32
CA HIS A 32 18.64 22.90 -10.60
C HIS A 32 19.30 23.60 -11.79
N LYS A 33 20.07 24.68 -11.55
CA LYS A 33 20.77 25.44 -12.61
C LYS A 33 22.08 24.79 -13.07
N LEU A 34 22.54 23.76 -12.36
CA LEU A 34 23.69 22.97 -12.82
C LEU A 34 23.30 22.25 -14.10
N GLN A 35 24.07 22.46 -15.17
CA GLN A 35 23.75 21.92 -16.49
C GLN A 35 24.06 20.42 -16.59
N VAL A 36 25.25 20.03 -16.10
CA VAL A 36 25.73 18.65 -16.09
C VAL A 36 26.00 18.22 -14.67
N LEU A 37 25.58 17.03 -14.33
CA LEU A 37 25.81 16.38 -13.04
C LEU A 37 26.35 14.98 -13.33
N ASP A 38 27.66 14.84 -13.24
CA ASP A 38 28.29 13.54 -13.34
C ASP A 38 28.44 12.91 -11.95
N THR A 39 28.43 11.60 -11.90
CA THR A 39 28.84 10.86 -10.71
C THR A 39 30.32 10.53 -10.86
N PRO A 40 31.20 10.87 -9.90
CA PRO A 40 32.57 10.43 -9.89
C PRO A 40 32.71 8.92 -9.98
N ASP A 41 33.84 8.42 -10.45
CA ASP A 41 34.08 6.96 -10.48
C ASP A 41 34.22 6.42 -9.06
N PHE A 42 33.72 5.19 -8.85
CA PHE A 42 33.85 4.54 -7.55
C PHE A 42 35.30 4.24 -7.23
N SER A 43 35.75 4.67 -6.07
CA SER A 43 37.11 4.44 -5.56
C SER A 43 37.12 3.17 -4.71
N GLU A 44 37.76 2.11 -5.20
CA GLU A 44 37.86 0.84 -4.47
C GLU A 44 38.72 0.95 -3.17
N VAL A 45 39.56 1.94 -3.08
CA VAL A 45 40.45 2.19 -1.91
C VAL A 45 39.79 3.07 -0.84
N TYR A 46 38.63 3.67 -1.16
CA TYR A 46 37.92 4.54 -0.22
C TYR A 46 37.14 3.71 0.81
N PRO A 47 37.41 3.90 2.12
CA PRO A 47 36.71 3.19 3.18
C PRO A 47 35.31 3.80 3.41
N PHE A 48 34.33 3.43 2.60
CA PHE A 48 32.97 3.96 2.75
C PHE A 48 32.31 3.49 4.04
N SER A 49 31.36 4.27 4.54
CA SER A 49 30.56 3.93 5.72
C SER A 49 29.52 2.86 5.41
N ALA A 50 29.60 1.71 6.08
CA ALA A 50 28.61 0.63 5.98
C ALA A 50 27.23 1.08 6.49
N GLU A 51 27.18 1.99 7.48
CA GLU A 51 25.93 2.56 7.97
C GLU A 51 25.25 3.44 6.90
N LEU A 52 26.03 4.27 6.20
CA LEU A 52 25.52 5.11 5.11
C LEU A 52 25.08 4.24 3.92
N GLN A 53 25.83 3.19 3.59
CA GLN A 53 25.44 2.19 2.59
C GLN A 53 24.09 1.56 2.95
N ALA A 54 23.93 1.02 4.16
CA ALA A 54 22.68 0.41 4.63
C ALA A 54 21.52 1.41 4.62
N SER A 55 21.80 2.66 4.99
CA SER A 55 20.82 3.74 5.03
C SER A 55 20.30 4.14 3.65
N LEU A 56 21.15 4.12 2.63
CA LEU A 56 20.85 4.63 1.28
C LEU A 56 20.66 3.55 0.21
N SER A 57 21.03 2.30 0.47
CA SER A 57 20.91 1.22 -0.52
C SER A 57 19.49 1.07 -1.05
N GLY A 58 19.32 1.28 -2.37
CA GLY A 58 18.04 1.26 -3.07
C GLY A 58 17.08 2.39 -2.66
N LYS A 59 17.58 3.44 -1.99
CA LYS A 59 16.75 4.61 -1.62
C LYS A 59 17.11 5.84 -2.46
N LEU A 60 16.11 6.71 -2.60
CA LEU A 60 16.20 8.03 -3.21
C LEU A 60 15.69 9.05 -2.19
N LEU A 61 16.60 9.61 -1.40
CA LEU A 61 16.25 10.50 -0.28
C LEU A 61 16.59 11.96 -0.60
N LEU A 62 15.83 12.88 -0.01
CA LEU A 62 16.24 14.28 0.01
C LEU A 62 17.52 14.42 0.84
N PHE A 63 18.39 15.32 0.44
CA PHE A 63 19.59 15.64 1.20
C PHE A 63 19.26 15.94 2.68
N ASP A 64 18.14 16.60 2.93
CA ASP A 64 17.66 16.97 4.27
C ASP A 64 17.06 15.79 5.07
N GLU A 65 16.82 14.64 4.44
CA GLU A 65 16.33 13.42 5.12
C GLU A 65 17.48 12.57 5.67
N LEU A 66 18.73 12.91 5.33
CA LEU A 66 19.90 12.16 5.76
C LEU A 66 20.41 12.67 7.11
N PRO A 67 20.57 11.80 8.13
CA PRO A 67 21.07 12.17 9.45
C PRO A 67 22.61 12.28 9.51
N TYR A 68 23.24 12.62 8.39
CA TYR A 68 24.69 12.72 8.26
C TYR A 68 25.10 14.16 7.96
N SER A 69 26.33 14.53 8.36
CA SER A 69 26.87 15.84 8.02
C SER A 69 27.10 15.99 6.51
N ILE A 70 27.09 17.23 6.05
CA ILE A 70 27.29 17.53 4.63
C ILE A 70 28.64 17.05 4.13
N ASP A 71 29.68 17.11 4.99
CA ASP A 71 31.03 16.64 4.69
C ASP A 71 31.05 15.14 4.39
N VAL A 72 30.45 14.34 5.27
CA VAL A 72 30.36 12.87 5.11
C VAL A 72 29.64 12.50 3.84
N ILE A 73 28.48 13.12 3.57
CA ILE A 73 27.71 12.86 2.35
C ILE A 73 28.54 13.25 1.11
N HIS A 74 29.17 14.41 1.15
CA HIS A 74 29.94 14.91 0.02
C HIS A 74 31.22 14.12 -0.26
N GLU A 75 31.92 13.69 0.79
CA GLU A 75 33.09 12.82 0.66
C GLU A 75 32.73 11.49 -0.04
N HIS A 76 31.62 10.85 0.35
CA HIS A 76 31.13 9.65 -0.33
C HIS A 76 30.72 9.92 -1.78
N TYR A 77 30.17 11.11 -2.08
CA TYR A 77 29.89 11.52 -3.46
C TYR A 77 31.17 11.67 -4.29
N LEU A 78 32.18 12.31 -3.77
CA LEU A 78 33.48 12.50 -4.46
C LEU A 78 34.18 11.16 -4.75
N ASN A 79 33.94 10.13 -3.93
CA ASN A 79 34.50 8.80 -4.10
C ASN A 79 33.55 7.85 -4.85
N GLY A 80 32.53 8.37 -5.53
CA GLY A 80 31.64 7.59 -6.39
C GLY A 80 30.67 6.65 -5.68
N CYS A 81 30.53 6.77 -4.34
CA CYS A 81 29.55 5.97 -3.58
C CYS A 81 28.13 6.52 -3.67
N LEU A 82 27.99 7.82 -3.93
CA LEU A 82 26.71 8.53 -4.00
C LEU A 82 26.55 9.29 -5.31
N THR A 83 25.31 9.52 -5.69
CA THR A 83 24.96 10.46 -6.77
C THR A 83 23.95 11.49 -6.30
N TYR A 84 24.03 12.69 -6.88
CA TYR A 84 23.07 13.77 -6.69
C TYR A 84 22.17 13.88 -7.92
N GLU A 85 20.86 13.84 -7.73
CA GLU A 85 19.87 13.95 -8.79
C GLU A 85 18.97 15.19 -8.58
N LYS A 86 18.50 15.81 -9.66
CA LYS A 86 17.52 16.89 -9.58
C LYS A 86 16.18 16.34 -9.09
N GLY A 87 15.64 16.91 -8.01
CA GLY A 87 14.32 16.52 -7.49
C GLY A 87 13.17 16.92 -8.41
N ILE A 88 13.33 18.05 -9.11
CA ILE A 88 12.39 18.57 -10.10
C ILE A 88 13.17 18.87 -11.36
N GLU A 89 12.74 18.29 -12.48
CA GLU A 89 13.22 18.62 -13.83
C GLU A 89 12.23 19.53 -14.52
N GLU A 90 12.77 20.43 -15.32
CA GLU A 90 12.03 21.29 -16.23
C GLU A 90 12.23 20.80 -17.66
N ALA A 91 11.14 20.48 -18.35
CA ALA A 91 11.15 20.04 -19.73
C ALA A 91 10.01 20.71 -20.50
N GLY A 92 10.35 21.50 -21.53
CA GLY A 92 9.34 22.15 -22.38
C GLY A 92 8.37 23.09 -21.65
N GLY A 93 8.83 23.81 -20.61
CA GLY A 93 8.00 24.69 -19.81
C GLY A 93 7.09 24.00 -18.79
N SER A 94 7.24 22.69 -18.62
CA SER A 94 6.54 21.89 -17.62
C SER A 94 7.53 21.31 -16.61
N PHE A 95 7.05 21.01 -15.40
CA PHE A 95 7.84 20.40 -14.34
C PHE A 95 7.50 18.93 -14.14
N ILE A 96 8.52 18.13 -13.84
CA ILE A 96 8.37 16.73 -13.47
C ILE A 96 9.08 16.47 -12.15
N CYS A 97 8.37 15.93 -11.18
CA CYS A 97 8.95 15.51 -9.90
C CYS A 97 9.55 14.11 -10.04
N LYS A 98 10.85 13.98 -9.90
CA LYS A 98 11.58 12.70 -10.04
C LYS A 98 11.29 11.71 -8.91
N ARG A 99 10.76 12.19 -7.77
CA ARG A 99 10.44 11.33 -6.63
C ARG A 99 9.07 10.67 -6.74
N CYS A 100 8.04 11.41 -7.18
CA CYS A 100 6.66 10.90 -7.23
C CYS A 100 6.05 10.84 -8.62
N GLY A 101 6.79 11.19 -9.68
CA GLY A 101 6.33 11.18 -11.05
C GLY A 101 5.23 12.22 -11.36
N ASN A 102 4.99 13.19 -10.44
CA ASN A 102 4.00 14.23 -10.70
C ASN A 102 4.45 15.13 -11.85
N ASP A 103 3.57 15.30 -12.84
CA ASP A 103 3.75 16.14 -14.03
C ASP A 103 2.61 17.17 -14.18
N LYS A 104 1.69 17.22 -13.22
CA LYS A 104 0.51 18.11 -13.27
C LYS A 104 0.87 19.52 -12.82
N PRO A 105 0.79 20.57 -13.66
CA PRO A 105 1.20 21.93 -13.30
C PRO A 105 0.54 22.46 -12.02
N ARG A 106 -0.74 22.18 -11.79
CA ARG A 106 -1.49 22.58 -10.58
C ARG A 106 -0.95 22.01 -9.26
N LEU A 107 -0.14 20.96 -9.34
CA LEU A 107 0.50 20.32 -8.18
C LEU A 107 1.96 20.77 -7.99
N PHE A 108 2.38 21.83 -8.68
CA PHE A 108 3.59 22.57 -8.39
C PHE A 108 3.24 23.97 -7.88
N SER A 109 4.14 24.54 -7.12
CA SER A 109 4.07 25.93 -6.68
C SER A 109 5.48 26.42 -6.42
N SER A 110 5.67 27.74 -6.31
CA SER A 110 6.95 28.36 -6.04
C SER A 110 6.93 29.16 -4.73
N PHE A 111 8.10 29.43 -4.21
CA PHE A 111 8.29 30.28 -3.03
C PHE A 111 9.65 30.97 -3.09
N SER A 112 9.78 32.09 -2.39
CA SER A 112 11.07 32.75 -2.20
C SER A 112 11.94 31.93 -1.25
N CYS A 113 13.01 31.33 -1.77
CA CYS A 113 13.82 30.35 -1.04
C CYS A 113 15.08 30.99 -0.44
N PHE A 114 15.15 31.04 0.87
CA PHE A 114 16.31 31.52 1.60
C PHE A 114 17.58 30.72 1.30
N ARG A 115 17.46 29.39 1.09
CA ARG A 115 18.61 28.45 0.92
C ARG A 115 19.30 28.60 -0.43
N CYS A 116 18.58 28.88 -1.51
CA CYS A 116 19.14 29.04 -2.85
C CYS A 116 19.11 30.48 -3.34
N LYS A 117 18.50 31.37 -2.58
CA LYS A 117 18.35 32.80 -2.88
C LYS A 117 17.54 33.10 -4.17
N GLU A 118 16.79 32.11 -4.67
CA GLU A 118 15.86 32.29 -5.79
C GLU A 118 14.54 32.86 -5.30
N LYS A 119 13.97 33.80 -6.08
CA LYS A 119 12.65 34.39 -5.80
C LYS A 119 11.52 33.38 -6.03
N GLU A 120 11.74 32.46 -6.97
CA GLU A 120 10.76 31.45 -7.39
C GLU A 120 11.42 30.08 -7.41
N CYS A 121 11.58 29.45 -6.24
CA CYS A 121 12.03 28.08 -6.13
C CYS A 121 10.81 27.14 -6.20
N VAL A 122 10.69 26.37 -7.27
CA VAL A 122 9.57 25.47 -7.48
C VAL A 122 9.65 24.25 -6.58
N TYR A 123 8.49 23.80 -6.08
CA TYR A 123 8.36 22.58 -5.29
C TYR A 123 7.14 21.75 -5.69
N CYS A 124 7.22 20.44 -5.45
CA CYS A 124 6.13 19.50 -5.68
C CYS A 124 5.18 19.48 -4.47
N ARG A 125 3.93 19.90 -4.65
CA ARG A 125 2.89 19.89 -3.61
C ARG A 125 2.49 18.46 -3.20
N LYS A 126 2.60 17.50 -4.12
CA LYS A 126 2.26 16.10 -3.86
C LYS A 126 3.22 15.43 -2.86
N CYS A 127 4.47 15.86 -2.83
CA CYS A 127 5.48 15.31 -1.94
C CYS A 127 5.49 15.92 -0.53
N LEU A 128 4.64 16.92 -0.22
CA LEU A 128 4.71 17.65 1.06
C LEU A 128 4.65 16.74 2.29
N VAL A 129 3.80 15.74 2.27
CA VAL A 129 3.61 14.80 3.39
C VAL A 129 4.85 13.89 3.61
N MET A 130 5.60 13.63 2.52
CA MET A 130 6.75 12.72 2.52
C MET A 130 8.10 13.45 2.46
N GLY A 131 8.12 14.75 2.69
CA GLY A 131 9.27 15.62 2.52
C GLY A 131 9.15 16.46 1.23
N ARG A 132 9.33 17.78 1.37
CA ARG A 132 9.15 18.73 0.26
C ARG A 132 10.28 18.63 -0.77
N VAL A 133 9.98 18.06 -1.94
CA VAL A 133 10.91 18.08 -3.08
C VAL A 133 10.89 19.45 -3.73
N ASN A 134 12.03 20.12 -3.78
CA ASN A 134 12.22 21.43 -4.41
C ASN A 134 13.30 21.37 -5.47
N GLN A 135 13.37 22.39 -6.34
CA GLN A 135 14.41 22.53 -7.37
C GLN A 135 15.82 22.65 -6.79
N CYS A 136 15.95 23.22 -5.58
CA CYS A 136 17.28 23.52 -5.00
C CYS A 136 17.81 22.43 -4.05
N THR A 137 17.04 21.38 -3.75
CA THR A 137 17.48 20.29 -2.88
C THR A 137 17.72 19.04 -3.73
N PRO A 138 18.94 18.50 -3.76
CA PRO A 138 19.20 17.26 -4.47
C PRO A 138 18.50 16.08 -3.82
N LEU A 139 18.14 15.10 -4.64
CA LEU A 139 17.90 13.73 -4.23
C LEU A 139 19.22 12.98 -4.22
N VAL A 140 19.46 12.20 -3.18
CA VAL A 140 20.69 11.44 -2.97
C VAL A 140 20.40 9.96 -3.11
N ARG A 141 21.24 9.24 -3.85
CA ARG A 141 21.15 7.80 -4.07
C ARG A 141 22.50 7.14 -3.90
N TRP A 142 22.52 5.95 -3.34
CA TRP A 142 23.69 5.07 -3.30
C TRP A 142 23.97 4.47 -4.68
N CYS A 143 25.21 4.52 -5.14
CA CYS A 143 25.70 3.92 -6.38
C CYS A 143 27.03 3.17 -6.20
N GLY A 144 27.52 3.06 -4.97
CA GLY A 144 28.64 2.19 -4.62
C GLY A 144 28.23 0.70 -4.56
N PRO A 145 29.04 -0.18 -3.94
CA PRO A 145 28.76 -1.60 -3.81
C PRO A 145 27.37 -1.89 -3.27
N GLU A 146 26.74 -2.94 -3.79
CA GLU A 146 25.42 -3.40 -3.28
C GLU A 146 25.56 -4.02 -1.88
N LEU A 147 24.45 -4.05 -1.13
CA LEU A 147 24.37 -4.80 0.12
C LEU A 147 24.32 -6.29 -0.16
N GLU A 148 25.06 -7.04 0.66
CA GLU A 148 24.99 -8.50 0.67
C GLU A 148 24.28 -8.97 1.93
N TRP A 149 23.46 -10.01 1.81
CA TRP A 149 22.75 -10.63 2.91
C TRP A 149 23.19 -12.08 3.11
N LYS A 150 23.24 -12.53 4.37
CA LYS A 150 23.56 -13.91 4.71
C LYS A 150 22.43 -14.84 4.27
N GLN A 151 22.71 -15.75 3.37
CA GLN A 151 21.74 -16.69 2.79
C GLN A 151 21.45 -17.89 3.68
N ASP A 152 22.41 -18.30 4.49
CA ASP A 152 22.34 -19.51 5.32
C ASP A 152 21.36 -19.40 6.51
N GLU A 153 20.96 -18.19 6.87
CA GLU A 153 20.05 -17.91 8.00
C GLU A 153 18.55 -17.92 7.60
N VAL A 154 18.25 -18.10 6.30
CA VAL A 154 16.87 -18.06 5.80
C VAL A 154 16.16 -19.37 6.08
N ALA A 155 15.26 -19.37 7.06
CA ALA A 155 14.41 -20.50 7.40
C ALA A 155 12.94 -20.10 7.40
N LEU A 156 12.11 -20.84 6.67
CA LEU A 156 10.65 -20.75 6.74
C LEU A 156 10.15 -21.64 7.88
N THR A 157 9.61 -21.05 8.94
CA THR A 157 9.10 -21.79 10.11
C THR A 157 7.60 -22.07 10.07
N TRP A 158 6.94 -21.73 8.98
CA TRP A 158 5.52 -21.98 8.80
C TRP A 158 5.24 -23.47 8.51
N THR A 159 4.37 -24.08 9.32
CA THR A 159 4.03 -25.50 9.27
C THR A 159 2.62 -25.78 8.74
N GLY A 160 1.93 -24.74 8.25
CA GLY A 160 0.57 -24.89 7.70
C GLY A 160 0.57 -25.60 6.32
N GLU A 161 -0.61 -26.02 5.90
CA GLU A 161 -0.82 -26.63 4.60
C GLU A 161 -1.58 -25.70 3.66
N LEU A 162 -1.13 -25.63 2.42
CA LEU A 162 -1.82 -24.90 1.35
C LEU A 162 -2.88 -25.80 0.71
N SER A 163 -4.08 -25.27 0.49
CA SER A 163 -5.07 -25.92 -0.37
C SER A 163 -4.53 -26.09 -1.80
N ALA A 164 -5.16 -26.95 -2.61
CA ALA A 164 -4.71 -27.18 -3.99
C ALA A 164 -4.61 -25.89 -4.82
N ALA A 165 -5.59 -24.98 -4.68
CA ALA A 165 -5.59 -23.69 -5.39
C ALA A 165 -4.50 -22.74 -4.85
N GLN A 166 -4.28 -22.70 -3.55
CA GLN A 166 -3.20 -21.93 -2.93
C GLN A 166 -1.83 -22.47 -3.35
N ARG A 167 -1.64 -23.79 -3.35
CA ARG A 167 -0.40 -24.45 -3.77
C ARG A 167 -0.08 -24.11 -5.22
N LYS A 168 -1.06 -24.23 -6.13
CA LYS A 168 -0.88 -23.83 -7.54
C LYS A 168 -0.41 -22.37 -7.66
N ALA A 169 -0.99 -21.46 -6.87
CA ALA A 169 -0.61 -20.05 -6.90
C ALA A 169 0.79 -19.82 -6.30
N SER A 170 1.14 -20.54 -5.24
CA SER A 170 2.47 -20.51 -4.63
C SER A 170 3.54 -21.06 -5.58
N ASP A 171 3.27 -22.20 -6.24
CA ASP A 171 4.20 -22.81 -7.19
C ASP A 171 4.44 -21.90 -8.42
N GLU A 172 3.39 -21.24 -8.92
CA GLU A 172 3.50 -20.26 -10.00
C GLU A 172 4.36 -19.05 -9.58
N LEU A 173 4.19 -18.55 -8.36
CA LEU A 173 5.04 -17.50 -7.82
C LEU A 173 6.50 -17.98 -7.72
N VAL A 174 6.72 -19.14 -7.08
CA VAL A 174 8.05 -19.72 -6.88
C VAL A 174 8.77 -19.94 -8.21
N SER A 175 8.06 -20.40 -9.25
CA SER A 175 8.66 -20.62 -10.58
C SER A 175 9.21 -19.35 -11.22
N ARG A 176 8.62 -18.17 -10.91
CA ARG A 176 8.96 -16.85 -11.48
C ARG A 176 9.98 -16.05 -10.67
N VAL A 177 10.20 -16.41 -9.41
CA VAL A 177 11.17 -15.70 -8.55
C VAL A 177 12.58 -15.77 -9.16
N GLY A 178 13.23 -14.61 -9.25
CA GLY A 178 14.53 -14.41 -9.88
C GLY A 178 14.45 -14.08 -11.36
N GLY A 179 13.23 -13.95 -11.93
CA GLY A 179 13.00 -13.53 -13.30
C GLY A 179 12.23 -12.22 -13.41
N LYS A 180 12.30 -11.61 -14.58
CA LYS A 180 11.57 -10.38 -14.94
C LYS A 180 10.12 -10.70 -15.29
N GLY A 181 9.20 -9.86 -14.82
CA GLY A 181 7.80 -9.94 -15.27
C GLY A 181 6.77 -9.48 -14.27
N GLU A 182 5.53 -9.85 -14.54
CA GLU A 182 4.38 -9.56 -13.71
C GLU A 182 3.55 -10.83 -13.46
N LEU A 183 2.90 -10.90 -12.32
CA LEU A 183 1.95 -11.96 -11.98
C LEU A 183 0.77 -11.37 -11.20
N LEU A 184 -0.46 -11.72 -11.57
CA LEU A 184 -1.63 -11.43 -10.76
C LEU A 184 -2.08 -12.69 -10.02
N ILE A 185 -2.09 -12.65 -8.68
CA ILE A 185 -2.76 -13.63 -7.84
C ILE A 185 -4.16 -13.08 -7.51
N TRP A 186 -5.13 -13.61 -8.21
CA TRP A 186 -6.54 -13.20 -8.05
C TRP A 186 -7.22 -14.13 -7.05
N ALA A 187 -7.27 -13.71 -5.80
CA ALA A 187 -7.72 -14.55 -4.70
C ALA A 187 -8.88 -13.90 -3.94
N VAL A 188 -9.95 -14.65 -3.72
CA VAL A 188 -11.13 -14.17 -2.98
C VAL A 188 -10.79 -13.69 -1.57
N CYS A 189 -11.70 -12.92 -0.96
CA CYS A 189 -11.58 -12.53 0.43
C CYS A 189 -11.54 -13.76 1.34
N GLY A 190 -10.55 -13.82 2.25
CA GLY A 190 -10.37 -15.00 3.13
C GLY A 190 -9.71 -16.21 2.48
N ALA A 191 -9.09 -16.04 1.30
CA ALA A 191 -8.38 -17.12 0.60
C ALA A 191 -6.99 -17.45 1.19
N GLY A 192 -6.54 -16.79 2.26
CA GLY A 192 -5.18 -16.99 2.80
C GLY A 192 -4.08 -16.50 1.85
N LYS A 193 -4.21 -15.27 1.36
CA LYS A 193 -3.28 -14.67 0.38
C LYS A 193 -1.85 -14.57 0.88
N THR A 194 -1.67 -14.31 2.16
CA THR A 194 -0.34 -14.14 2.76
C THR A 194 0.45 -15.44 2.78
N GLU A 195 -0.20 -16.56 3.11
CA GLU A 195 0.41 -17.88 3.17
C GLU A 195 0.92 -18.35 1.80
N VAL A 196 0.22 -17.97 0.73
CA VAL A 196 0.61 -18.27 -0.67
C VAL A 196 1.96 -17.65 -1.03
N LEU A 197 2.33 -16.54 -0.38
CA LEU A 197 3.58 -15.82 -0.67
C LEU A 197 4.80 -16.45 0.00
N PHE A 198 4.64 -17.23 1.08
CA PHE A 198 5.74 -17.61 1.95
C PHE A 198 6.88 -18.36 1.22
N HIS A 199 6.55 -19.36 0.41
CA HIS A 199 7.58 -20.11 -0.34
C HIS A 199 8.27 -19.27 -1.43
N GLY A 200 7.52 -18.33 -2.06
CA GLY A 200 8.11 -17.39 -3.02
C GLY A 200 9.06 -16.41 -2.34
N ILE A 201 8.67 -15.88 -1.18
CA ILE A 201 9.53 -15.00 -0.36
C ILE A 201 10.76 -15.78 0.12
N GLU A 202 10.60 -17.00 0.66
CA GLU A 202 11.70 -17.85 1.07
C GLU A 202 12.72 -18.07 -0.06
N LYS A 203 12.24 -18.45 -1.25
CA LYS A 203 13.11 -18.66 -2.42
C LYS A 203 13.88 -17.38 -2.78
N ALA A 204 13.20 -16.23 -2.77
CA ALA A 204 13.85 -14.96 -3.06
C ALA A 204 14.94 -14.62 -2.03
N LEU A 205 14.62 -14.75 -0.75
CA LEU A 205 15.57 -14.44 0.33
C LEU A 205 16.79 -15.38 0.31
N LYS A 206 16.60 -16.69 0.08
CA LYS A 206 17.68 -17.68 -0.08
C LYS A 206 18.55 -17.41 -1.31
N ALA A 207 18.02 -16.76 -2.33
CA ALA A 207 18.77 -16.35 -3.51
C ALA A 207 19.50 -15.01 -3.30
N GLY A 208 19.50 -14.42 -2.09
CA GLY A 208 20.10 -13.11 -1.82
C GLY A 208 19.32 -11.95 -2.42
N LEU A 209 18.07 -12.15 -2.84
CA LEU A 209 17.22 -11.13 -3.44
C LEU A 209 16.53 -10.29 -2.35
N ARG A 210 16.32 -9.01 -2.66
CA ARG A 210 15.61 -8.08 -1.77
C ARG A 210 14.12 -8.06 -2.09
N VAL A 211 13.29 -8.21 -1.06
CA VAL A 211 11.85 -8.37 -1.20
C VAL A 211 11.08 -7.20 -0.58
N CYS A 212 10.08 -6.68 -1.29
CA CYS A 212 9.13 -5.72 -0.76
C CYS A 212 7.70 -6.26 -0.82
N LEU A 213 7.01 -6.23 0.31
CA LEU A 213 5.57 -6.45 0.40
C LEU A 213 4.89 -5.11 0.69
N ALA A 214 4.26 -4.52 -0.32
CA ALA A 214 3.62 -3.21 -0.24
C ALA A 214 2.11 -3.32 -0.16
N THR A 215 1.47 -2.44 0.61
CA THR A 215 0.01 -2.33 0.70
C THR A 215 -0.40 -0.86 0.83
N PRO A 216 -1.57 -0.44 0.34
CA PRO A 216 -2.01 0.95 0.52
C PRO A 216 -2.39 1.32 1.97
N ARG A 217 -2.44 0.37 2.90
CA ARG A 217 -3.02 0.55 4.23
C ARG A 217 -2.06 0.23 5.36
N THR A 218 -1.99 1.13 6.35
CA THR A 218 -1.13 0.97 7.54
C THR A 218 -1.58 -0.19 8.43
N ASP A 219 -2.88 -0.40 8.61
CA ASP A 219 -3.42 -1.50 9.41
C ASP A 219 -3.01 -2.88 8.87
N VAL A 220 -2.93 -3.03 7.56
CA VAL A 220 -2.43 -4.27 6.93
C VAL A 220 -0.92 -4.46 7.17
N VAL A 221 -0.12 -3.39 7.10
CA VAL A 221 1.31 -3.47 7.47
C VAL A 221 1.48 -3.95 8.90
N LEU A 222 0.70 -3.37 9.83
CA LEU A 222 0.74 -3.74 11.27
C LEU A 222 0.30 -5.18 11.53
N GLU A 223 -0.61 -5.73 10.71
CA GLU A 223 -1.02 -7.13 10.78
C GLU A 223 0.05 -8.08 10.22
N LEU A 224 0.67 -7.72 9.10
CA LEU A 224 1.64 -8.57 8.39
C LEU A 224 2.99 -8.67 9.11
N LEU A 225 3.47 -7.56 9.71
CA LEU A 225 4.79 -7.51 10.36
C LEU A 225 5.01 -8.60 11.40
N PRO A 226 4.16 -8.78 12.44
CA PRO A 226 4.37 -9.82 13.45
C PRO A 226 4.26 -11.22 12.87
N ARG A 227 3.43 -11.42 11.84
CA ARG A 227 3.29 -12.72 11.16
C ARG A 227 4.56 -13.08 10.40
N LEU A 228 5.11 -12.16 9.62
CA LEU A 228 6.33 -12.39 8.85
C LEU A 228 7.56 -12.53 9.75
N ARG A 229 7.67 -11.77 10.84
CA ARG A 229 8.72 -11.95 11.86
C ARG A 229 8.69 -13.36 12.46
N LYS A 230 7.50 -13.90 12.73
CA LYS A 230 7.34 -15.26 13.23
C LYS A 230 7.71 -16.32 12.18
N VAL A 231 7.39 -16.06 10.92
CA VAL A 231 7.59 -17.00 9.80
C VAL A 231 9.03 -17.02 9.31
N PHE A 232 9.73 -15.86 9.39
CA PHE A 232 11.13 -15.69 8.99
C PHE A 232 11.99 -15.13 10.14
N PRO A 233 12.26 -15.90 11.20
CA PRO A 233 12.90 -15.38 12.42
C PRO A 233 14.36 -14.93 12.24
N GLY A 234 15.08 -15.48 11.25
CA GLY A 234 16.49 -15.14 10.98
C GLY A 234 16.70 -13.96 10.03
N ILE A 235 15.63 -13.30 9.55
CA ILE A 235 15.73 -12.27 8.51
C ILE A 235 15.58 -10.87 9.09
N THR A 236 16.43 -9.95 8.63
CA THR A 236 16.24 -8.52 8.90
C THR A 236 14.99 -8.01 8.17
N LEU A 237 13.93 -7.76 8.93
CA LEU A 237 12.63 -7.35 8.42
C LEU A 237 12.28 -5.95 8.90
N ALA A 238 12.09 -5.01 7.96
CA ALA A 238 11.69 -3.63 8.23
C ALA A 238 10.21 -3.40 7.94
N GLY A 239 9.53 -2.67 8.84
CA GLY A 239 8.18 -2.16 8.63
C GLY A 239 8.19 -0.66 8.35
N LEU A 240 7.60 -0.22 7.22
CA LEU A 240 7.60 1.18 6.81
C LEU A 240 6.17 1.71 6.65
N TYR A 241 5.76 2.59 7.57
CA TYR A 241 4.44 3.24 7.55
C TYR A 241 4.51 4.61 8.26
N GLY A 242 3.46 5.43 8.15
CA GLY A 242 3.44 6.74 8.80
C GLY A 242 3.51 6.62 10.33
N GLY A 243 4.39 7.41 10.96
CA GLY A 243 4.53 7.46 12.44
C GLY A 243 5.44 6.38 13.04
N ILE A 244 6.20 5.63 12.23
CA ILE A 244 7.20 4.69 12.77
C ILE A 244 8.49 5.42 13.12
N GLU A 245 9.04 5.08 14.30
CA GLU A 245 10.33 5.57 14.78
C GLU A 245 11.49 4.59 14.51
N GLU A 246 11.20 3.28 14.42
CA GLU A 246 12.23 2.26 14.14
C GLU A 246 12.70 2.31 12.69
N LYS A 247 13.95 2.71 12.49
CA LYS A 247 14.63 2.67 11.20
C LYS A 247 15.55 1.45 11.15
N LEU A 248 15.02 0.31 10.72
CA LEU A 248 15.86 -0.84 10.39
C LEU A 248 16.42 -0.63 8.97
N GLU A 249 17.69 -0.22 8.93
CA GLU A 249 18.40 0.04 7.68
C GLU A 249 18.95 -1.25 7.09
N GLY A 250 19.06 -1.32 5.77
CA GLY A 250 19.61 -2.47 5.08
C GLY A 250 18.76 -3.75 5.14
N ALA A 251 17.47 -3.68 5.46
CA ALA A 251 16.63 -4.85 5.53
C ALA A 251 16.46 -5.54 4.17
N GLN A 252 16.56 -6.87 4.16
CA GLN A 252 16.33 -7.70 2.98
C GLN A 252 14.84 -7.87 2.69
N LEU A 253 13.99 -8.04 3.73
CA LEU A 253 12.55 -8.08 3.62
C LEU A 253 11.93 -6.78 4.16
N VAL A 254 11.15 -6.10 3.33
CA VAL A 254 10.49 -4.83 3.68
C VAL A 254 8.98 -4.98 3.55
N VAL A 255 8.25 -4.66 4.61
CA VAL A 255 6.77 -4.52 4.58
C VAL A 255 6.43 -3.05 4.68
N SER A 256 5.72 -2.52 3.70
CA SER A 256 5.62 -1.08 3.50
C SER A 256 4.23 -0.63 3.11
N THR A 257 3.86 0.59 3.52
CA THR A 257 2.78 1.25 2.79
C THR A 257 3.28 1.73 1.42
N THR A 258 2.42 1.71 0.40
CA THR A 258 2.79 2.13 -0.97
C THR A 258 3.34 3.56 -1.04
N HIS A 259 2.93 4.45 -0.13
CA HIS A 259 3.47 5.81 -0.02
C HIS A 259 4.95 5.84 0.36
N GLN A 260 5.42 4.93 1.20
CA GLN A 260 6.83 4.91 1.60
C GLN A 260 7.75 4.55 0.42
N LEU A 261 7.22 3.91 -0.62
CA LEU A 261 7.97 3.54 -1.82
C LEU A 261 8.44 4.74 -2.65
N TYR A 262 7.91 5.95 -2.42
CA TYR A 262 8.51 7.18 -3.00
C TYR A 262 9.97 7.41 -2.61
N ARG A 263 10.44 6.76 -1.53
CA ARG A 263 11.83 6.84 -1.07
C ARG A 263 12.73 5.77 -1.67
N TYR A 264 12.21 4.91 -2.56
CA TYR A 264 12.94 3.79 -3.13
C TYR A 264 13.09 3.92 -4.65
N ARG A 265 14.24 3.49 -5.14
CA ARG A 265 14.53 3.38 -6.58
C ARG A 265 15.43 2.18 -6.81
N ASP A 266 15.08 1.34 -7.80
CA ASP A 266 15.86 0.16 -8.22
C ASP A 266 16.30 -0.71 -7.01
N ALA A 267 15.41 -0.90 -6.04
CA ALA A 267 15.72 -1.45 -4.73
C ALA A 267 15.39 -2.92 -4.56
N PHE A 268 14.33 -3.39 -5.20
CA PHE A 268 13.75 -4.69 -4.90
C PHE A 268 13.70 -5.60 -6.13
N ASP A 269 14.09 -6.86 -5.93
CA ASP A 269 14.07 -7.91 -6.94
C ASP A 269 12.72 -8.63 -7.01
N LEU A 270 11.98 -8.64 -5.90
CA LEU A 270 10.59 -9.09 -5.82
C LEU A 270 9.74 -8.02 -5.13
N VAL A 271 8.75 -7.50 -5.84
CA VAL A 271 7.77 -6.57 -5.28
C VAL A 271 6.39 -7.21 -5.31
N VAL A 272 5.78 -7.33 -4.15
CA VAL A 272 4.39 -7.79 -4.01
C VAL A 272 3.55 -6.59 -3.60
N VAL A 273 2.50 -6.28 -4.36
CA VAL A 273 1.54 -5.22 -4.02
C VAL A 273 0.23 -5.87 -3.63
N ASP A 274 -0.08 -5.86 -2.34
CA ASP A 274 -1.34 -6.38 -1.82
C ASP A 274 -2.43 -5.30 -1.87
N GLU A 275 -3.67 -5.75 -2.07
CA GLU A 275 -4.85 -4.89 -2.16
C GLU A 275 -4.73 -3.79 -3.24
N VAL A 276 -4.25 -4.13 -4.44
CA VAL A 276 -4.10 -3.16 -5.55
C VAL A 276 -5.41 -2.47 -5.97
N ASP A 277 -6.55 -3.03 -5.59
CA ASP A 277 -7.89 -2.48 -5.80
C ASP A 277 -8.32 -1.50 -4.69
N ALA A 278 -7.57 -1.38 -3.59
CA ALA A 278 -7.89 -0.51 -2.48
C ALA A 278 -7.49 0.95 -2.74
N PHE A 279 -8.29 1.88 -2.17
CA PHE A 279 -7.90 3.28 -2.06
C PHE A 279 -6.71 3.40 -1.06
N PRO A 280 -5.73 4.27 -1.32
CA PRO A 280 -5.60 5.21 -2.45
C PRO A 280 -4.92 4.64 -3.70
N TYR A 281 -4.33 3.44 -3.66
CA TYR A 281 -3.53 2.88 -4.76
C TYR A 281 -4.29 2.82 -6.09
N SER A 282 -5.55 2.39 -6.06
CA SER A 282 -6.40 2.25 -7.26
C SER A 282 -6.78 3.58 -7.94
N TYR A 283 -6.59 4.73 -7.26
CA TYR A 283 -6.96 6.06 -7.74
C TYR A 283 -5.77 6.99 -7.97
N ASP A 284 -4.64 6.71 -7.35
CA ASP A 284 -3.46 7.56 -7.41
C ASP A 284 -2.34 6.92 -8.23
N SER A 285 -2.24 7.34 -9.50
CA SER A 285 -1.21 6.85 -10.44
C SER A 285 0.23 7.06 -9.96
N SER A 286 0.47 7.99 -9.04
CA SER A 286 1.81 8.19 -8.51
C SER A 286 2.22 7.10 -7.52
N LEU A 287 1.28 6.37 -6.92
CA LEU A 287 1.60 5.19 -6.13
C LEU A 287 1.99 4.00 -7.02
N GLU A 288 1.36 3.86 -8.19
CA GLU A 288 1.82 2.92 -9.22
C GLU A 288 3.24 3.28 -9.68
N TYR A 289 3.49 4.57 -9.95
CA TYR A 289 4.83 5.08 -10.26
C TYR A 289 5.85 4.75 -9.16
N ALA A 290 5.50 4.94 -7.87
CA ALA A 290 6.39 4.63 -6.75
C ALA A 290 6.76 3.14 -6.70
N VAL A 291 5.79 2.24 -6.94
CA VAL A 291 6.04 0.80 -7.02
C VAL A 291 6.98 0.47 -8.18
N LEU A 292 6.72 1.05 -9.37
CA LEU A 292 7.53 0.81 -10.56
C LEU A 292 8.95 1.37 -10.42
N GLN A 293 9.12 2.48 -9.72
CA GLN A 293 10.44 3.04 -9.42
C GLN A 293 11.23 2.23 -8.37
N ALA A 294 10.51 1.66 -7.39
CA ALA A 294 11.13 0.90 -6.30
C ALA A 294 11.61 -0.48 -6.74
N LYS A 295 11.01 -1.08 -7.79
CA LYS A 295 11.46 -2.36 -8.33
C LYS A 295 12.70 -2.18 -9.22
N LYS A 296 13.63 -3.16 -9.20
CA LYS A 296 14.71 -3.25 -10.19
C LYS A 296 14.15 -3.54 -11.60
N GLU A 297 14.92 -3.27 -12.63
CA GLU A 297 14.49 -3.49 -14.02
C GLU A 297 14.09 -4.95 -14.27
N ASP A 298 14.86 -5.90 -13.76
CA ASP A 298 14.63 -7.34 -13.95
C ASP A 298 13.82 -7.97 -12.80
N ALA A 299 13.16 -7.16 -11.99
CA ALA A 299 12.35 -7.63 -10.86
C ALA A 299 11.03 -8.28 -11.30
N LEU A 300 10.57 -9.21 -10.48
CA LEU A 300 9.21 -9.74 -10.52
C LEU A 300 8.25 -8.83 -9.75
N LEU A 301 7.17 -8.39 -10.39
CA LEU A 301 6.09 -7.63 -9.79
C LEU A 301 4.84 -8.49 -9.63
N VAL A 302 4.41 -8.70 -8.40
CA VAL A 302 3.25 -9.52 -8.06
C VAL A 302 2.12 -8.66 -7.55
N TYR A 303 0.95 -8.78 -8.12
CA TYR A 303 -0.26 -8.11 -7.68
C TYR A 303 -1.16 -9.10 -6.94
N LEU A 304 -1.62 -8.72 -5.74
CA LEU A 304 -2.66 -9.45 -5.03
C LEU A 304 -3.96 -8.65 -5.04
N SER A 305 -5.06 -9.26 -5.42
CA SER A 305 -6.38 -8.64 -5.37
C SER A 305 -7.50 -9.67 -5.30
N ALA A 306 -8.57 -9.32 -4.59
CA ALA A 306 -9.84 -10.05 -4.67
C ALA A 306 -10.70 -9.51 -5.83
N THR A 307 -10.52 -8.25 -6.19
CA THR A 307 -11.34 -7.51 -7.15
C THR A 307 -10.47 -6.71 -8.12
N PRO A 308 -9.65 -7.37 -8.97
CA PRO A 308 -8.80 -6.66 -9.91
C PRO A 308 -9.58 -5.65 -10.75
N GLY A 309 -9.04 -4.44 -10.89
CA GLY A 309 -9.68 -3.39 -11.67
C GLY A 309 -9.87 -3.75 -13.14
N ARG A 310 -10.74 -3.04 -13.83
CA ARG A 310 -11.09 -3.29 -15.25
C ARG A 310 -9.86 -3.36 -16.17
N LYS A 311 -8.86 -2.50 -15.95
CA LYS A 311 -7.60 -2.50 -16.71
C LYS A 311 -6.84 -3.82 -16.56
N MET A 312 -6.71 -4.33 -15.34
CA MET A 312 -6.06 -5.62 -15.06
C MET A 312 -6.86 -6.79 -15.64
N LYS A 313 -8.18 -6.82 -15.44
CA LYS A 313 -9.07 -7.85 -16.04
C LYS A 313 -8.93 -7.90 -17.58
N LYS A 314 -8.87 -6.75 -18.25
CA LYS A 314 -8.62 -6.70 -19.71
C LYS A 314 -7.25 -7.27 -20.09
N ARG A 315 -6.19 -6.94 -19.32
CA ARG A 315 -4.84 -7.47 -19.57
C ARG A 315 -4.76 -8.98 -19.36
N THR A 316 -5.47 -9.55 -18.39
CA THR A 316 -5.50 -11.01 -18.18
C THR A 316 -6.17 -11.73 -19.34
N VAL A 317 -7.29 -11.21 -19.84
CA VAL A 317 -8.01 -11.77 -21.00
C VAL A 317 -7.18 -11.68 -22.30
N ALA A 318 -6.45 -10.58 -22.48
CA ALA A 318 -5.56 -10.38 -23.63
C ALA A 318 -4.22 -11.14 -23.54
N GLY A 319 -3.98 -11.92 -22.48
CA GLY A 319 -2.71 -12.65 -22.28
C GLY A 319 -1.53 -11.78 -21.85
N GLY A 320 -1.72 -10.46 -21.69
CA GLY A 320 -0.66 -9.51 -21.33
C GLY A 320 -0.38 -9.41 -19.83
N LEU A 321 -1.12 -10.13 -18.97
CA LEU A 321 -0.86 -10.26 -17.55
C LEU A 321 -1.12 -11.71 -17.12
N PRO A 322 -0.06 -12.50 -16.90
CA PRO A 322 -0.17 -13.84 -16.34
C PRO A 322 -0.91 -13.79 -15.01
N HIS A 323 -1.81 -14.74 -14.78
CA HIS A 323 -2.59 -14.76 -13.57
C HIS A 323 -2.91 -16.17 -13.09
N VAL A 324 -3.12 -16.29 -11.79
CA VAL A 324 -3.62 -17.50 -11.12
C VAL A 324 -4.76 -17.12 -10.22
N LYS A 325 -5.81 -17.96 -10.18
CA LYS A 325 -6.99 -17.71 -9.36
C LYS A 325 -7.05 -18.63 -8.15
N ILE A 326 -7.48 -18.07 -7.02
CA ILE A 326 -7.80 -18.82 -5.80
C ILE A 326 -9.27 -18.50 -5.50
N PRO A 327 -10.20 -19.31 -6.03
CA PRO A 327 -11.63 -18.99 -6.03
C PRO A 327 -12.32 -19.33 -4.71
N LEU A 328 -11.67 -20.10 -3.81
CA LEU A 328 -12.23 -20.49 -2.52
C LEU A 328 -11.52 -19.81 -1.35
N ARG A 329 -12.26 -19.66 -0.27
CA ARG A 329 -11.71 -19.29 1.03
C ARG A 329 -10.82 -20.43 1.57
N PHE A 330 -9.91 -20.11 2.49
CA PHE A 330 -8.93 -21.09 3.01
C PHE A 330 -9.58 -22.34 3.63
N HIS A 331 -10.78 -22.20 4.19
CA HIS A 331 -11.56 -23.30 4.78
C HIS A 331 -12.40 -24.09 3.76
N GLY A 332 -12.32 -23.78 2.46
CA GLY A 332 -12.96 -24.55 1.39
C GLY A 332 -14.41 -24.16 1.06
N TYR A 333 -15.03 -23.22 1.77
CA TYR A 333 -16.38 -22.79 1.51
C TYR A 333 -16.48 -21.60 0.53
N PRO A 334 -17.61 -21.47 -0.21
CA PRO A 334 -17.81 -20.37 -1.14
C PRO A 334 -17.94 -19.00 -0.45
N LEU A 335 -17.83 -17.94 -1.23
CA LEU A 335 -18.23 -16.62 -0.77
C LEU A 335 -19.75 -16.54 -0.63
N PRO A 336 -20.28 -15.90 0.44
CA PRO A 336 -21.70 -15.64 0.57
C PRO A 336 -22.21 -14.74 -0.57
N VAL A 337 -23.26 -15.19 -1.24
CA VAL A 337 -23.88 -14.46 -2.36
C VAL A 337 -24.85 -13.41 -1.80
N PRO A 338 -24.67 -12.11 -2.12
CA PRO A 338 -25.53 -11.07 -1.57
C PRO A 338 -26.97 -11.14 -2.10
N GLN A 339 -27.92 -10.90 -1.20
CA GLN A 339 -29.34 -10.75 -1.51
C GLN A 339 -29.72 -9.28 -1.60
N PHE A 340 -30.48 -8.91 -2.62
CA PHE A 340 -30.94 -7.52 -2.81
C PHE A 340 -32.30 -7.33 -2.15
N VAL A 341 -32.38 -6.41 -1.18
CA VAL A 341 -33.58 -6.13 -0.41
C VAL A 341 -34.03 -4.69 -0.65
N TRP A 342 -35.14 -4.51 -1.33
CA TRP A 342 -35.66 -3.16 -1.52
C TRP A 342 -36.17 -2.58 -0.20
N CYS A 343 -35.67 -1.40 0.20
CA CYS A 343 -36.01 -0.76 1.47
C CYS A 343 -36.71 0.60 1.32
N GLY A 344 -37.13 0.95 0.10
CA GLY A 344 -37.71 2.24 -0.21
C GLY A 344 -36.73 3.40 -0.04
N ASN A 345 -37.24 4.62 -0.05
CA ASN A 345 -36.39 5.81 0.11
C ASN A 345 -35.92 5.93 1.57
N TRP A 346 -34.85 5.24 1.89
CA TRP A 346 -34.25 5.20 3.22
C TRP A 346 -33.73 6.59 3.66
N LYS A 347 -33.21 7.42 2.76
CA LYS A 347 -32.77 8.80 3.07
C LYS A 347 -33.93 9.67 3.57
N LYS A 348 -35.09 9.57 2.93
CA LYS A 348 -36.28 10.31 3.36
C LYS A 348 -36.80 9.81 4.70
N ARG A 349 -36.71 8.52 4.97
CA ARG A 349 -37.07 7.94 6.26
C ARG A 349 -36.12 8.39 7.36
N LEU A 350 -34.80 8.33 7.09
CA LEU A 350 -33.76 8.73 8.05
C LEU A 350 -33.89 10.21 8.44
N LYS A 351 -34.18 11.12 7.48
CA LYS A 351 -34.47 12.54 7.77
C LYS A 351 -35.72 12.73 8.67
N LYS A 352 -36.61 11.75 8.73
CA LYS A 352 -37.78 11.74 9.63
C LYS A 352 -37.52 10.98 10.95
N GLY A 353 -36.26 10.68 11.28
CA GLY A 353 -35.89 9.92 12.47
C GLY A 353 -36.40 8.48 12.46
N ARG A 354 -36.50 7.84 11.30
CA ARG A 354 -36.98 6.45 11.17
C ARG A 354 -36.07 5.64 10.24
N LEU A 355 -35.88 4.37 10.57
CA LEU A 355 -35.21 3.40 9.69
C LEU A 355 -36.26 2.58 8.88
N PRO A 356 -35.86 2.00 7.74
CA PRO A 356 -36.65 1.02 7.05
C PRO A 356 -36.95 -0.20 7.96
N SER A 357 -38.17 -0.71 7.92
CA SER A 357 -38.62 -1.84 8.78
C SER A 357 -37.77 -3.10 8.57
N ASN A 358 -37.37 -3.38 7.33
CA ASN A 358 -36.54 -4.54 7.01
C ASN A 358 -35.13 -4.43 7.60
N VAL A 359 -34.55 -3.22 7.74
CA VAL A 359 -33.29 -3.00 8.47
C VAL A 359 -33.49 -3.25 9.97
N MET A 360 -34.56 -2.71 10.57
CA MET A 360 -34.89 -2.93 11.97
C MET A 360 -35.10 -4.42 12.27
N ASN A 361 -35.84 -5.11 11.39
CA ASN A 361 -36.08 -6.54 11.53
C ASN A 361 -34.80 -7.37 11.41
N TRP A 362 -33.90 -6.99 10.51
CA TRP A 362 -32.58 -7.66 10.40
C TRP A 362 -31.77 -7.50 11.68
N VAL A 363 -31.66 -6.28 12.22
CA VAL A 363 -30.93 -6.03 13.47
C VAL A 363 -31.56 -6.80 14.63
N GLY A 364 -32.89 -6.76 14.78
CA GLY A 364 -33.62 -7.51 15.82
C GLY A 364 -33.32 -9.00 15.75
N ARG A 365 -33.41 -9.59 14.56
CA ARG A 365 -33.12 -11.01 14.33
C ARG A 365 -31.67 -11.37 14.70
N GLN A 366 -30.67 -10.52 14.36
CA GLN A 366 -29.28 -10.78 14.74
C GLN A 366 -29.12 -10.85 16.27
N ILE A 367 -29.74 -9.92 16.99
CA ILE A 367 -29.69 -9.87 18.45
C ILE A 367 -30.39 -11.10 19.07
N GLU A 368 -31.58 -11.47 18.58
CA GLU A 368 -32.34 -12.66 19.04
C GLU A 368 -31.52 -13.94 18.84
N MET A 369 -30.86 -14.07 17.69
CA MET A 369 -30.00 -15.22 17.34
C MET A 369 -28.62 -15.17 18.02
N LYS A 370 -28.30 -14.10 18.77
CA LYS A 370 -26.98 -13.85 19.36
C LYS A 370 -25.84 -13.87 18.33
N ARG A 371 -26.13 -13.41 17.11
CA ARG A 371 -25.15 -13.26 16.04
C ARG A 371 -24.65 -11.82 16.00
N GLN A 372 -23.38 -11.65 15.67
CA GLN A 372 -22.83 -10.33 15.43
C GLN A 372 -23.09 -9.87 13.99
N GLY A 373 -23.22 -8.57 13.79
CA GLY A 373 -23.47 -8.02 12.45
C GLY A 373 -22.70 -6.75 12.17
N PHE A 374 -22.20 -6.62 10.95
CA PHE A 374 -21.77 -5.34 10.40
C PHE A 374 -22.92 -4.70 9.62
N LEU A 375 -23.26 -3.46 9.95
CA LEU A 375 -24.16 -2.63 9.16
C LEU A 375 -23.38 -1.51 8.50
N PHE A 376 -23.09 -1.65 7.22
CA PHE A 376 -22.38 -0.64 6.43
C PHE A 376 -23.34 0.45 5.98
N VAL A 377 -22.90 1.71 6.09
CA VAL A 377 -23.65 2.90 5.70
C VAL A 377 -22.78 3.84 4.85
N PRO A 378 -23.37 4.68 3.96
CA PRO A 378 -22.59 5.39 2.94
C PRO A 378 -21.83 6.63 3.44
N SER A 379 -22.11 7.11 4.64
CA SER A 379 -21.45 8.33 5.17
C SER A 379 -21.42 8.36 6.68
N VAL A 380 -20.52 9.15 7.25
CA VAL A 380 -20.41 9.37 8.70
C VAL A 380 -21.69 10.00 9.26
N SER A 381 -22.32 10.92 8.51
CA SER A 381 -23.61 11.51 8.92
C SER A 381 -24.73 10.45 9.02
N ALA A 382 -24.79 9.53 8.03
CA ALA A 382 -25.75 8.41 8.09
C ALA A 382 -25.41 7.46 9.25
N LEU A 383 -24.12 7.22 9.53
CA LEU A 383 -23.67 6.38 10.63
C LEU A 383 -24.20 6.88 11.98
N HIS A 384 -23.98 8.16 12.28
CA HIS A 384 -24.45 8.72 13.57
C HIS A 384 -25.96 8.64 13.73
N GLN A 385 -26.72 8.94 12.65
CA GLN A 385 -28.19 8.87 12.70
C GLN A 385 -28.68 7.42 12.85
N VAL A 386 -28.12 6.47 12.09
CA VAL A 386 -28.49 5.06 12.12
C VAL A 386 -28.12 4.44 13.48
N ALA A 387 -26.91 4.68 13.97
CA ALA A 387 -26.46 4.18 15.27
C ALA A 387 -27.37 4.68 16.40
N ALA A 388 -27.66 5.99 16.47
CA ALA A 388 -28.52 6.58 17.48
C ALA A 388 -29.95 5.98 17.47
N LEU A 389 -30.54 5.79 16.28
CA LEU A 389 -31.86 5.18 16.14
C LEU A 389 -31.89 3.71 16.55
N LEU A 390 -30.84 2.97 16.30
CA LEU A 390 -30.73 1.57 16.69
C LEU A 390 -30.48 1.43 18.20
N GLN A 391 -29.58 2.26 18.75
CA GLN A 391 -29.28 2.29 20.20
C GLN A 391 -30.50 2.60 21.07
N ALA A 392 -31.45 3.39 20.55
CA ALA A 392 -32.69 3.70 21.24
C ALA A 392 -33.62 2.48 21.39
N VAL A 393 -33.42 1.43 20.60
CA VAL A 393 -34.30 0.25 20.56
C VAL A 393 -33.59 -1.04 20.98
N PHE A 394 -32.30 -1.16 20.67
CA PHE A 394 -31.55 -2.40 20.85
C PHE A 394 -30.28 -2.17 21.68
N PRO A 395 -29.92 -3.11 22.58
CA PRO A 395 -28.64 -3.07 23.29
C PRO A 395 -27.48 -3.49 22.35
N GLY A 396 -26.25 -3.15 22.74
CA GLY A 396 -25.04 -3.65 22.08
C GLY A 396 -24.81 -3.11 20.66
N ILE A 397 -25.27 -1.89 20.38
CA ILE A 397 -25.05 -1.20 19.10
C ILE A 397 -23.94 -0.15 19.26
N GLU A 398 -22.96 -0.14 18.37
CA GLU A 398 -21.93 0.88 18.32
C GLU A 398 -21.70 1.39 16.90
N GLY A 399 -21.26 2.66 16.80
CA GLY A 399 -20.86 3.28 15.53
C GLY A 399 -19.34 3.51 15.48
N VAL A 400 -18.71 3.20 14.31
CA VAL A 400 -17.27 3.38 14.12
C VAL A 400 -16.97 3.96 12.74
N HIS A 401 -16.16 5.04 12.69
CA HIS A 401 -15.67 5.65 11.45
C HIS A 401 -14.15 5.91 11.48
N ALA A 402 -13.60 6.46 10.40
CA ALA A 402 -12.15 6.62 10.25
C ALA A 402 -11.51 7.50 11.33
N GLU A 403 -12.19 8.58 11.70
CA GLU A 403 -11.72 9.59 12.66
C GLU A 403 -12.23 9.35 14.10
N ASP A 404 -12.84 8.19 14.37
CA ASP A 404 -13.30 7.83 15.70
C ASP A 404 -12.10 7.61 16.64
N PRO A 405 -11.94 8.39 17.72
CA PRO A 405 -10.83 8.26 18.66
C PRO A 405 -10.82 6.88 19.34
N ASP A 406 -12.00 6.30 19.59
CA ASP A 406 -12.17 5.03 20.29
C ASP A 406 -12.26 3.84 19.32
N ARG A 407 -11.92 4.04 18.04
CA ARG A 407 -12.04 3.02 16.99
C ARG A 407 -11.42 1.68 17.39
N LYS A 408 -10.19 1.70 17.93
CA LYS A 408 -9.47 0.47 18.31
C LYS A 408 -10.22 -0.28 19.42
N GLU A 409 -10.69 0.43 20.42
CA GLU A 409 -11.42 -0.13 21.55
C GLU A 409 -12.76 -0.75 21.10
N LYS A 410 -13.56 -0.01 20.33
CA LYS A 410 -14.84 -0.49 19.80
C LYS A 410 -14.69 -1.72 18.92
N VAL A 411 -13.68 -1.75 18.06
CA VAL A 411 -13.36 -2.92 17.23
C VAL A 411 -12.95 -4.12 18.09
N MET A 412 -12.19 -3.90 19.18
CA MET A 412 -11.85 -4.98 20.12
C MET A 412 -13.07 -5.48 20.87
N LYS A 413 -13.94 -4.62 21.37
CA LYS A 413 -15.22 -5.00 22.00
C LYS A 413 -16.09 -5.81 21.05
N PHE A 414 -16.15 -5.40 19.78
CA PHE A 414 -16.87 -6.18 18.76
C PHE A 414 -16.22 -7.56 18.54
N ARG A 415 -14.90 -7.66 18.49
CA ARG A 415 -14.20 -8.96 18.40
C ARG A 415 -14.44 -9.87 19.61
N ASN A 416 -14.58 -9.29 20.77
CA ASN A 416 -14.86 -10.02 22.03
C ASN A 416 -16.34 -10.41 22.19
N GLY A 417 -17.21 -10.02 21.26
CA GLY A 417 -18.65 -10.32 21.34
C GLY A 417 -19.44 -9.38 22.27
N GLU A 418 -18.84 -8.30 22.77
CA GLU A 418 -19.48 -7.33 23.66
C GLU A 418 -20.43 -6.37 22.90
N ILE A 419 -20.22 -6.21 21.60
CA ILE A 419 -21.04 -5.43 20.67
C ILE A 419 -21.75 -6.40 19.73
N SER A 420 -23.07 -6.30 19.61
CA SER A 420 -23.87 -7.15 18.72
C SER A 420 -23.85 -6.63 17.27
N ILE A 421 -24.06 -5.32 17.09
CA ILE A 421 -24.06 -4.71 15.75
C ILE A 421 -23.07 -3.55 15.71
N LEU A 422 -22.17 -3.58 14.75
CA LEU A 422 -21.24 -2.50 14.48
C LEU A 422 -21.69 -1.75 13.22
N VAL A 423 -22.19 -0.51 13.41
CA VAL A 423 -22.54 0.40 12.31
C VAL A 423 -21.26 1.07 11.82
N THR A 424 -20.95 0.97 10.54
CA THR A 424 -19.68 1.49 10.02
C THR A 424 -19.78 1.99 8.58
N THR A 425 -18.77 2.72 8.14
CA THR A 425 -18.57 3.07 6.73
C THR A 425 -17.62 2.06 6.07
N THR A 426 -17.24 2.28 4.81
CA THR A 426 -16.28 1.44 4.07
C THR A 426 -14.92 1.27 4.77
N ILE A 427 -14.66 2.01 5.86
CA ILE A 427 -13.39 1.90 6.60
C ILE A 427 -13.13 0.48 7.16
N LEU A 428 -14.17 -0.26 7.49
CA LEU A 428 -14.07 -1.64 7.98
C LEU A 428 -14.36 -2.70 6.90
N GLU A 429 -14.40 -2.33 5.62
CA GLU A 429 -14.47 -3.32 4.54
C GLU A 429 -13.23 -4.24 4.49
N ARG A 430 -12.15 -3.86 5.17
CA ARG A 430 -10.86 -4.58 5.25
C ARG A 430 -10.26 -4.49 6.67
N GLY A 431 -9.27 -5.33 6.98
CA GLY A 431 -8.46 -5.23 8.21
C GLY A 431 -9.12 -5.75 9.50
N VAL A 432 -10.37 -6.24 9.48
CA VAL A 432 -11.03 -6.78 10.67
C VAL A 432 -11.63 -8.15 10.35
N THR A 433 -11.24 -9.17 11.07
CA THR A 433 -11.83 -10.52 10.97
C THR A 433 -12.54 -10.85 12.27
N VAL A 434 -13.83 -11.15 12.17
CA VAL A 434 -14.67 -11.59 13.30
C VAL A 434 -15.45 -12.83 12.83
N PRO A 435 -15.38 -13.96 13.54
CA PRO A 435 -16.17 -15.14 13.23
C PRO A 435 -17.66 -14.91 13.50
N TYR A 436 -18.51 -15.76 12.99
CA TYR A 436 -19.97 -15.76 13.26
C TYR A 436 -20.68 -14.43 12.95
N THR A 437 -20.23 -13.74 11.89
CA THR A 437 -20.70 -12.38 11.57
C THR A 437 -21.50 -12.38 10.28
N ASP A 438 -22.68 -11.75 10.34
CA ASP A 438 -23.50 -11.40 9.18
C ASP A 438 -23.24 -9.96 8.72
N VAL A 439 -23.61 -9.65 7.50
CA VAL A 439 -23.32 -8.35 6.88
C VAL A 439 -24.54 -7.75 6.23
N ALA A 440 -24.79 -6.48 6.50
CA ALA A 440 -25.78 -5.71 5.77
C ALA A 440 -25.19 -4.39 5.27
N VAL A 441 -25.67 -3.92 4.13
CA VAL A 441 -25.32 -2.61 3.55
C VAL A 441 -26.61 -1.81 3.38
N LEU A 442 -26.74 -0.68 4.06
CA LEU A 442 -27.87 0.24 3.88
C LEU A 442 -27.48 1.32 2.87
N GLY A 443 -28.32 1.47 1.85
CA GLY A 443 -28.03 2.41 0.75
C GLY A 443 -26.97 1.85 -0.20
N ALA A 444 -27.02 0.55 -0.50
CA ALA A 444 -26.06 -0.14 -1.35
C ALA A 444 -25.97 0.46 -2.79
N GLU A 445 -26.93 1.29 -3.17
CA GLU A 445 -26.94 2.05 -4.43
C GLU A 445 -26.04 3.29 -4.45
N GLU A 446 -25.51 3.72 -3.30
CA GLU A 446 -24.69 4.92 -3.22
C GLU A 446 -23.32 4.71 -3.86
N ASP A 447 -22.78 5.74 -4.52
CA ASP A 447 -21.55 5.67 -5.32
C ASP A 447 -20.31 5.21 -4.55
N ILE A 448 -20.30 5.40 -3.23
CA ILE A 448 -19.23 4.91 -2.36
C ILE A 448 -19.13 3.38 -2.36
N PHE A 449 -20.24 2.68 -2.59
CA PHE A 449 -20.30 1.23 -2.65
C PHE A 449 -20.03 0.73 -4.08
N THR A 450 -18.75 0.79 -4.48
CA THR A 450 -18.29 0.24 -5.75
C THR A 450 -18.41 -1.29 -5.79
N GLU A 451 -18.27 -1.93 -6.99
CA GLU A 451 -18.16 -3.40 -7.12
C GLU A 451 -17.13 -3.97 -6.13
N SER A 452 -15.95 -3.37 -6.07
CA SER A 452 -14.87 -3.82 -5.19
C SER A 452 -15.25 -3.73 -3.72
N ALA A 453 -15.79 -2.59 -3.28
CA ALA A 453 -16.24 -2.41 -1.90
C ALA A 453 -17.29 -3.44 -1.50
N LEU A 454 -18.32 -3.65 -2.35
CA LEU A 454 -19.38 -4.60 -2.09
C LEU A 454 -18.91 -6.06 -2.02
N VAL A 455 -17.96 -6.46 -2.87
CA VAL A 455 -17.33 -7.80 -2.81
C VAL A 455 -16.51 -7.96 -1.53
N GLN A 456 -15.74 -6.95 -1.14
CA GLN A 456 -14.92 -6.98 0.08
C GLN A 456 -15.80 -7.03 1.34
N ILE A 457 -16.87 -6.22 1.37
CA ILE A 457 -17.88 -6.21 2.43
C ILE A 457 -18.56 -7.59 2.53
N SER A 458 -19.00 -8.16 1.42
CA SER A 458 -19.61 -9.52 1.39
C SER A 458 -18.64 -10.58 1.92
N GLY A 459 -17.36 -10.45 1.63
CA GLY A 459 -16.31 -11.32 2.15
C GLY A 459 -16.07 -11.22 3.67
N ARG A 460 -16.78 -10.33 4.40
CA ARG A 460 -16.74 -10.29 5.87
C ARG A 460 -17.62 -11.35 6.52
N ALA A 461 -18.71 -11.74 5.87
CA ALA A 461 -19.61 -12.77 6.38
C ALA A 461 -19.02 -14.18 6.22
N GLY A 462 -19.40 -15.09 7.11
CA GLY A 462 -19.04 -16.50 7.05
C GLY A 462 -17.54 -16.80 7.07
N ARG A 463 -16.74 -16.08 7.87
CA ARG A 463 -15.27 -16.26 7.94
C ARG A 463 -14.81 -17.39 8.84
N SER A 464 -15.72 -18.01 9.60
CA SER A 464 -15.42 -19.18 10.40
C SER A 464 -15.66 -20.46 9.60
N LYS A 465 -14.82 -21.48 9.84
CA LYS A 465 -15.06 -22.84 9.33
C LYS A 465 -16.33 -23.44 9.93
N ASP A 466 -16.64 -23.06 11.17
CA ASP A 466 -17.79 -23.58 11.91
C ASP A 466 -19.09 -22.83 11.60
N ASP A 467 -19.01 -21.68 10.90
CA ASP A 467 -20.14 -20.86 10.43
C ASP A 467 -19.80 -20.24 9.07
N PRO A 468 -19.77 -21.04 7.99
CA PRO A 468 -19.38 -20.58 6.66
C PRO A 468 -20.49 -19.82 5.93
N ASP A 469 -21.76 -19.96 6.35
CA ASP A 469 -22.97 -19.51 5.64
C ASP A 469 -23.49 -18.16 6.15
N GLY A 470 -22.60 -17.21 6.36
CA GLY A 470 -22.98 -15.86 6.81
C GLY A 470 -23.90 -15.14 5.82
N GLU A 471 -24.93 -14.48 6.33
CA GLU A 471 -25.91 -13.73 5.52
C GLU A 471 -25.31 -12.42 5.01
N VAL A 472 -25.57 -12.06 3.74
CA VAL A 472 -25.20 -10.78 3.14
C VAL A 472 -26.43 -10.13 2.51
N LEU A 473 -26.83 -8.96 3.04
CA LEU A 473 -27.98 -8.21 2.54
C LEU A 473 -27.59 -6.84 2.01
N PHE A 474 -28.04 -6.50 0.80
CA PHE A 474 -27.92 -5.17 0.23
C PHE A 474 -29.28 -4.48 0.25
N PHE A 475 -29.51 -3.64 1.27
CA PHE A 475 -30.69 -2.78 1.37
C PHE A 475 -30.54 -1.59 0.43
N HIS A 476 -31.49 -1.44 -0.50
CA HIS A 476 -31.38 -0.43 -1.56
C HIS A 476 -32.72 0.24 -1.89
N TYR A 477 -32.64 1.43 -2.49
CA TYR A 477 -33.77 2.13 -3.09
C TYR A 477 -33.86 1.95 -4.61
N GLY A 478 -32.76 1.55 -5.25
CA GLY A 478 -32.66 1.20 -6.66
C GLY A 478 -31.46 0.27 -6.89
N LYS A 479 -31.56 -0.67 -7.83
CA LYS A 479 -30.42 -1.54 -8.18
C LYS A 479 -29.43 -0.79 -9.05
N THR A 480 -28.14 -0.85 -8.72
CA THR A 480 -27.04 -0.28 -9.52
C THR A 480 -26.23 -1.36 -10.22
N ASN A 481 -25.46 -0.98 -11.25
CA ASN A 481 -24.54 -1.90 -11.90
C ASN A 481 -23.48 -2.42 -10.92
N ALA A 482 -23.01 -1.58 -9.98
CA ALA A 482 -22.03 -1.98 -8.96
C ALA A 482 -22.56 -3.16 -8.11
N MET A 483 -23.81 -3.12 -7.68
CA MET A 483 -24.44 -4.21 -6.93
C MET A 483 -24.55 -5.50 -7.77
N VAL A 484 -24.99 -5.37 -9.02
CA VAL A 484 -25.15 -6.52 -9.93
C VAL A 484 -23.79 -7.13 -10.29
N ASP A 485 -22.79 -6.29 -10.58
CA ASP A 485 -21.43 -6.73 -10.93
C ASP A 485 -20.76 -7.40 -9.72
N ALA A 486 -20.94 -6.88 -8.49
CA ALA A 486 -20.44 -7.50 -7.27
C ALA A 486 -21.06 -8.91 -7.06
N LYS A 487 -22.37 -9.06 -7.24
CA LYS A 487 -23.04 -10.37 -7.14
C LYS A 487 -22.51 -11.34 -8.20
N ARG A 488 -22.44 -10.91 -9.47
CA ARG A 488 -21.91 -11.72 -10.58
C ARG A 488 -20.46 -12.14 -10.36
N HIS A 489 -19.65 -11.25 -9.79
CA HIS A 489 -18.26 -11.53 -9.44
C HIS A 489 -18.17 -12.68 -8.44
N ILE A 490 -18.95 -12.60 -7.33
CA ILE A 490 -18.99 -13.62 -6.29
C ILE A 490 -19.49 -14.96 -6.86
N GLU A 491 -20.61 -14.95 -7.58
CA GLU A 491 -21.16 -16.15 -8.23
C GLU A 491 -20.19 -16.74 -9.26
N GLY A 492 -19.44 -15.89 -9.97
CA GLY A 492 -18.42 -16.32 -10.92
C GLY A 492 -17.26 -17.05 -10.24
N MET A 493 -16.76 -16.51 -9.14
CA MET A 493 -15.69 -17.16 -8.37
C MET A 493 -16.17 -18.48 -7.73
N ASN A 494 -17.40 -18.53 -7.19
CA ASN A 494 -17.97 -19.75 -6.64
C ASN A 494 -18.11 -20.85 -7.73
N ARG A 495 -18.56 -20.50 -8.95
CA ARG A 495 -18.62 -21.45 -10.09
C ARG A 495 -17.22 -21.92 -10.53
N GLU A 496 -16.21 -21.07 -10.54
CA GLU A 496 -14.83 -21.47 -10.84
C GLU A 496 -14.26 -22.43 -9.78
N ALA A 497 -14.80 -22.40 -8.57
CA ALA A 497 -14.51 -23.35 -7.51
C ALA A 497 -15.22 -24.71 -7.65
N GLY A 498 -16.13 -24.85 -8.62
CA GLY A 498 -16.94 -26.06 -8.82
C GLY A 498 -18.20 -26.11 -7.94
N LEU A 499 -18.69 -24.95 -7.46
CA LEU A 499 -19.84 -24.82 -6.57
C LEU A 499 -21.00 -24.07 -7.26
#